data_f9827c9e5457c9cc8ca545353dd78d3f
#
_entry.id   f9827c9e5457c9cc8ca545353dd78d3f
#
_cell.length_a   1.000
_cell.length_b   1.000
_cell.length_c   1.000
_cell.angle_alpha   90.00
_cell.angle_beta   90.00
_cell.angle_gamma   90.00
#
_symmetry.space_group_name_H-M   'P 1'
#
loop_
_entity.id
_entity.type
_entity.pdbx_description
1 polymer ?
#
loop_
_entity_poly.entity_id
_entity_poly.type
_entity_poly.pdbx_seq_one_letter_code
_entity_poly.pdbx_strand_id
1 'polypeptide(L)'
;MPPEAISTRRTPVVTRFRNYLAAISTLYAKELKNYLLTPFGWVILACVIGLQSFSLHATLQIMRAAPVHEGILFFMLDNQTFWFYFLFMFPLITMRSFAEEERMGTLEGLLTAPVTTTQVVLGKYAASLTFYTLLWLPMLLYPWLSDLANLWTEVRFGDIPSMSLEYRLADWLGTYLILFLVGSWFLALGILCSALTRSQIIAGIVTTGFLITYYFLGRVPALWGEFPAAPMFHYISCHEQIDSFSRGLIDTRPAVLYLSLTVLTLALTQRIVDYRRWRR
;
A
#
# COMPACT_ATOMS: atom_id res chain seq x y z
N MET A 1 -37.27 47.56 -22.74
CA MET A 1 -36.54 46.96 -21.63
C MET A 1 -35.30 46.33 -22.23
N PRO A 2 -34.08 46.80 -21.89
CA PRO A 2 -32.84 46.16 -22.35
C PRO A 2 -32.62 44.85 -21.57
N PRO A 3 -32.07 43.78 -22.18
CA PRO A 3 -31.78 42.56 -21.49
C PRO A 3 -30.60 42.77 -20.50
N GLU A 4 -30.83 42.43 -19.25
CA GLU A 4 -29.81 42.44 -18.21
C GLU A 4 -28.65 41.55 -18.61
N ALA A 5 -27.46 42.14 -18.74
CA ALA A 5 -26.21 41.44 -18.98
C ALA A 5 -25.91 40.55 -17.76
N ILE A 6 -26.07 39.23 -17.94
CA ILE A 6 -25.65 38.22 -16.98
C ILE A 6 -24.12 38.36 -16.81
N SER A 7 -23.69 39.10 -15.79
CA SER A 7 -22.31 39.23 -15.37
C SER A 7 -21.82 37.86 -14.91
N THR A 8 -21.17 37.13 -15.80
CA THR A 8 -20.38 35.93 -15.45
C THR A 8 -19.18 36.33 -14.60
N ARG A 9 -19.38 36.51 -13.29
CA ARG A 9 -18.28 36.69 -12.35
C ARG A 9 -17.41 35.43 -12.42
N ARG A 10 -16.29 35.54 -13.14
CA ARG A 10 -15.23 34.50 -13.12
C ARG A 10 -14.72 34.42 -11.69
N THR A 11 -15.03 33.33 -10.99
CA THR A 11 -14.49 33.03 -9.66
C THR A 11 -12.95 33.05 -9.75
N PRO A 12 -12.26 33.75 -8.84
CA PRO A 12 -10.80 33.84 -8.88
C PRO A 12 -10.17 32.44 -8.80
N VAL A 13 -9.05 32.23 -9.51
CA VAL A 13 -8.36 30.94 -9.65
C VAL A 13 -8.09 30.30 -8.27
N VAL A 14 -7.75 31.11 -7.26
CA VAL A 14 -7.53 30.68 -5.88
C VAL A 14 -8.77 30.04 -5.26
N THR A 15 -9.97 30.60 -5.52
CA THR A 15 -11.23 30.04 -5.00
C THR A 15 -11.56 28.72 -5.67
N ARG A 16 -11.29 28.59 -6.97
CA ARG A 16 -11.43 27.32 -7.70
C ARG A 16 -10.52 26.24 -7.16
N PHE A 17 -9.25 26.56 -6.94
CA PHE A 17 -8.27 25.61 -6.39
C PHE A 17 -8.64 25.20 -4.97
N ARG A 18 -9.06 26.13 -4.11
CA ARG A 18 -9.53 25.84 -2.76
C ARG A 18 -10.73 24.91 -2.75
N ASN A 19 -11.71 25.16 -3.62
CA ASN A 19 -12.90 24.30 -3.74
C ASN A 19 -12.53 22.91 -4.29
N TYR A 20 -11.54 22.84 -5.20
CA TYR A 20 -11.04 21.57 -5.73
C TYR A 20 -10.42 20.71 -4.62
N LEU A 21 -9.55 21.28 -3.79
CA LEU A 21 -8.92 20.58 -2.66
C LEU A 21 -9.94 20.23 -1.57
N ALA A 22 -10.91 21.09 -1.30
CA ALA A 22 -11.98 20.82 -0.35
C ALA A 22 -12.83 19.61 -0.75
N ALA A 23 -13.12 19.44 -2.04
CA ALA A 23 -13.82 18.27 -2.54
C ALA A 23 -13.00 16.98 -2.35
N ILE A 24 -11.70 17.00 -2.65
CA ILE A 24 -10.82 15.85 -2.40
C ILE A 24 -10.77 15.52 -0.91
N SER A 25 -10.60 16.51 -0.03
CA SER A 25 -10.52 16.28 1.42
C SER A 25 -11.83 15.73 1.99
N THR A 26 -12.97 16.14 1.47
CA THR A 26 -14.28 15.61 1.88
C THR A 26 -14.43 14.14 1.47
N LEU A 27 -14.06 13.80 0.22
CA LEU A 27 -14.08 12.42 -0.29
C LEU A 27 -13.09 11.54 0.49
N TYR A 28 -11.87 12.04 0.68
CA TYR A 28 -10.85 11.38 1.49
C TYR A 28 -11.36 11.08 2.91
N ALA A 29 -11.91 12.08 3.60
CA ALA A 29 -12.40 11.91 4.95
C ALA A 29 -13.57 10.91 5.05
N LYS A 30 -14.46 10.91 4.04
CA LYS A 30 -15.54 9.92 3.93
C LYS A 30 -14.97 8.50 3.81
N GLU A 31 -14.05 8.28 2.87
CA GLU A 31 -13.46 6.96 2.63
C GLU A 31 -12.61 6.48 3.81
N LEU A 32 -11.82 7.36 4.40
CA LEU A 32 -11.02 7.02 5.58
C LEU A 32 -11.90 6.65 6.78
N LYS A 33 -13.01 7.39 7.00
CA LYS A 33 -14.01 7.01 8.01
C LYS A 33 -14.62 5.63 7.73
N ASN A 34 -14.86 5.29 6.47
CA ASN A 34 -15.34 3.96 6.09
C ASN A 34 -14.35 2.86 6.51
N TYR A 35 -13.04 3.07 6.33
CA TYR A 35 -12.05 2.10 6.81
C TYR A 35 -12.00 2.02 8.34
N LEU A 36 -12.01 3.15 9.05
CA LEU A 36 -11.79 3.19 10.50
C LEU A 36 -13.05 2.89 11.32
N LEU A 37 -14.24 3.19 10.81
CA LEU A 37 -15.50 3.04 11.57
C LEU A 37 -16.29 1.79 11.19
N THR A 38 -15.92 1.09 10.10
CA THR A 38 -16.59 -0.16 9.75
C THR A 38 -15.91 -1.36 10.40
N PRO A 39 -16.68 -2.40 10.79
CA PRO A 39 -16.10 -3.65 11.33
C PRO A 39 -15.08 -4.28 10.38
N PHE A 40 -15.25 -4.10 9.08
CA PHE A 40 -14.35 -4.65 8.07
C PHE A 40 -12.93 -4.09 8.15
N GLY A 41 -12.78 -2.77 8.36
CA GLY A 41 -11.46 -2.16 8.53
C GLY A 41 -10.74 -2.68 9.78
N TRP A 42 -11.48 -2.87 10.88
CA TRP A 42 -10.93 -3.45 12.11
C TRP A 42 -10.51 -4.92 11.94
N VAL A 43 -11.25 -5.70 11.16
CA VAL A 43 -10.88 -7.10 10.82
C VAL A 43 -9.57 -7.12 10.03
N ILE A 44 -9.42 -6.24 9.01
CA ILE A 44 -8.15 -6.13 8.25
C ILE A 44 -7.01 -5.74 9.19
N LEU A 45 -7.21 -4.74 10.04
CA LEU A 45 -6.20 -4.24 10.97
C LEU A 45 -5.77 -5.36 11.93
N ALA A 46 -6.72 -6.05 12.56
CA ALA A 46 -6.43 -7.16 13.48
C ALA A 46 -5.72 -8.32 12.78
N CYS A 47 -6.14 -8.67 11.56
CA CYS A 47 -5.52 -9.74 10.77
C CYS A 47 -4.07 -9.39 10.41
N VAL A 48 -3.84 -8.18 9.88
CA VAL A 48 -2.49 -7.75 9.46
C VAL A 48 -1.56 -7.62 10.67
N ILE A 49 -1.99 -7.00 11.77
CA ILE A 49 -1.19 -6.89 12.99
C ILE A 49 -0.89 -8.28 13.57
N GLY A 50 -1.87 -9.18 13.59
CA GLY A 50 -1.66 -10.55 14.05
C GLY A 50 -0.62 -11.30 13.23
N LEU A 51 -0.66 -11.19 11.89
CA LEU A 51 0.30 -11.81 11.00
C LEU A 51 1.69 -11.14 11.08
N GLN A 52 1.75 -9.82 11.26
CA GLN A 52 3.00 -9.10 11.53
C GLN A 52 3.65 -9.58 12.85
N SER A 53 2.86 -9.73 13.91
CA SER A 53 3.34 -10.22 15.19
C SER A 53 3.82 -11.66 15.11
N PHE A 54 3.12 -12.51 14.34
CA PHE A 54 3.55 -13.88 14.06
C PHE A 54 4.87 -13.91 13.26
N SER A 55 5.00 -13.06 12.24
CA SER A 55 6.24 -12.92 11.46
C SER A 55 7.40 -12.45 12.34
N LEU A 56 7.18 -11.47 13.21
CA LEU A 56 8.17 -11.02 14.18
C LEU A 56 8.61 -12.17 15.11
N HIS A 57 7.64 -12.92 15.66
CA HIS A 57 7.96 -14.07 16.52
C HIS A 57 8.83 -15.11 15.79
N ALA A 58 8.45 -15.47 14.55
CA ALA A 58 9.23 -16.40 13.73
C ALA A 58 10.65 -15.90 13.46
N THR A 59 10.79 -14.60 13.15
CA THR A 59 12.10 -13.95 12.94
C THR A 59 12.97 -14.02 14.20
N LEU A 60 12.41 -13.70 15.35
CA LEU A 60 13.14 -13.77 16.63
C LEU A 60 13.61 -15.20 16.95
N GLN A 61 12.86 -16.23 16.59
CA GLN A 61 13.28 -17.63 16.74
C GLN A 61 14.47 -17.97 15.83
N ILE A 62 14.46 -17.51 14.59
CA ILE A 62 15.58 -17.71 13.64
C ILE A 62 16.84 -17.01 14.17
N MET A 63 16.72 -15.76 14.61
CA MET A 63 17.85 -14.97 15.09
C MET A 63 18.47 -15.53 16.40
N ARG A 64 17.68 -16.22 17.23
CA ARG A 64 18.18 -16.92 18.44
C ARG A 64 18.94 -18.19 18.11
N ALA A 65 18.68 -18.82 16.97
CA ALA A 65 19.27 -20.10 16.61
C ALA A 65 20.68 -19.99 15.97
N ALA A 66 21.05 -18.81 15.46
CA ALA A 66 22.32 -18.58 14.79
C ALA A 66 22.82 -17.13 15.02
N PRO A 67 24.16 -16.91 15.11
CA PRO A 67 24.72 -15.57 15.13
C PRO A 67 24.42 -14.87 13.80
N VAL A 68 23.72 -13.74 13.84
CA VAL A 68 23.23 -13.01 12.67
C VAL A 68 23.87 -11.64 12.63
N HIS A 69 24.37 -11.23 11.48
CA HIS A 69 24.98 -9.91 11.24
C HIS A 69 24.02 -8.92 10.55
N GLU A 70 22.88 -9.41 10.09
CA GLU A 70 21.89 -8.59 9.39
C GLU A 70 20.82 -8.06 10.37
N GLY A 71 20.20 -6.94 10.03
CA GLY A 71 19.17 -6.32 10.86
C GLY A 71 17.87 -7.14 10.93
N ILE A 72 17.11 -6.97 12.01
CA ILE A 72 15.82 -7.66 12.22
C ILE A 72 14.83 -7.45 11.06
N LEU A 73 14.84 -6.26 10.45
CA LEU A 73 13.96 -5.92 9.33
C LEU A 73 14.24 -6.78 8.11
N PHE A 74 15.50 -7.05 7.81
CA PHE A 74 15.90 -7.93 6.73
C PHE A 74 15.25 -9.32 6.87
N PHE A 75 15.46 -9.98 8.00
CA PHE A 75 14.90 -11.32 8.24
C PHE A 75 13.37 -11.33 8.27
N MET A 76 12.78 -10.27 8.77
CA MET A 76 11.33 -10.16 8.82
C MET A 76 10.73 -10.02 7.42
N LEU A 77 11.35 -9.25 6.53
CA LEU A 77 10.88 -9.01 5.17
C LEU A 77 11.22 -10.15 4.19
N ASP A 78 12.31 -10.88 4.45
CA ASP A 78 12.65 -12.08 3.68
C ASP A 78 11.77 -13.29 4.03
N ASN A 79 11.07 -13.26 5.17
CA ASN A 79 10.23 -14.35 5.63
C ASN A 79 9.02 -14.56 4.69
N GLN A 80 8.72 -15.82 4.35
CA GLN A 80 7.58 -16.17 3.50
C GLN A 80 6.24 -15.71 4.09
N THR A 81 6.10 -15.68 5.41
CA THR A 81 4.90 -15.16 6.08
C THR A 81 4.66 -13.69 5.76
N PHE A 82 5.73 -12.88 5.68
CA PHE A 82 5.65 -11.48 5.27
C PHE A 82 5.01 -11.37 3.88
N TRP A 83 5.52 -12.09 2.89
CA TRP A 83 5.02 -12.02 1.51
C TRP A 83 3.57 -12.48 1.40
N PHE A 84 3.18 -13.47 2.19
CA PHE A 84 1.79 -13.92 2.24
C PHE A 84 0.85 -12.78 2.64
N TYR A 85 1.01 -12.17 3.82
CA TYR A 85 0.09 -11.12 4.23
C TYR A 85 0.29 -9.82 3.43
N PHE A 86 1.52 -9.52 2.98
CA PHE A 86 1.83 -8.34 2.19
C PHE A 86 1.05 -8.34 0.87
N LEU A 87 1.02 -9.44 0.15
CA LEU A 87 0.29 -9.53 -1.12
C LEU A 87 -1.24 -9.55 -0.93
N PHE A 88 -1.73 -10.20 0.11
CA PHE A 88 -3.17 -10.34 0.34
C PHE A 88 -3.84 -9.11 0.95
N MET A 89 -3.11 -8.24 1.66
CA MET A 89 -3.72 -7.05 2.26
C MET A 89 -4.20 -6.02 1.23
N PHE A 90 -3.52 -5.88 0.07
CA PHE A 90 -3.91 -4.92 -0.95
C PHE A 90 -5.28 -5.21 -1.56
N PRO A 91 -5.57 -6.43 -2.01
CA PRO A 91 -6.93 -6.79 -2.44
C PRO A 91 -7.99 -6.51 -1.37
N LEU A 92 -7.72 -6.84 -0.11
CA LEU A 92 -8.65 -6.59 0.99
C LEU A 92 -8.96 -5.10 1.18
N ILE A 93 -7.96 -4.24 1.06
CA ILE A 93 -8.13 -2.79 1.17
C ILE A 93 -8.91 -2.24 -0.04
N THR A 94 -8.58 -2.69 -1.26
CA THR A 94 -9.01 -2.02 -2.50
C THR A 94 -10.25 -2.61 -3.15
N MET A 95 -10.60 -3.88 -2.88
CA MET A 95 -11.70 -4.58 -3.57
C MET A 95 -13.05 -3.87 -3.45
N ARG A 96 -13.26 -3.10 -2.39
CA ARG A 96 -14.51 -2.35 -2.14
C ARG A 96 -14.55 -0.98 -2.77
N SER A 97 -13.40 -0.44 -3.21
CA SER A 97 -13.24 0.97 -3.56
C SER A 97 -14.26 1.47 -4.61
N PHE A 98 -14.42 0.78 -5.72
CA PHE A 98 -15.40 1.10 -6.77
C PHE A 98 -16.44 -0.02 -6.96
N ALA A 99 -16.06 -1.28 -6.81
CA ALA A 99 -16.94 -2.41 -7.07
C ALA A 99 -18.13 -2.46 -6.09
N GLU A 100 -18.00 -1.98 -4.87
CA GLU A 100 -19.10 -1.87 -3.91
C GLU A 100 -20.10 -0.79 -4.31
N GLU A 101 -19.63 0.39 -4.71
CA GLU A 101 -20.47 1.49 -5.17
C GLU A 101 -21.21 1.12 -6.46
N GLU A 102 -20.56 0.43 -7.38
CA GLU A 102 -21.19 -0.09 -8.60
C GLU A 102 -22.28 -1.11 -8.26
N ARG A 103 -22.01 -2.04 -7.33
CA ARG A 103 -22.97 -3.05 -6.91
C ARG A 103 -24.19 -2.47 -6.22
N MET A 104 -23.99 -1.42 -5.42
CA MET A 104 -25.08 -0.74 -4.69
C MET A 104 -25.81 0.31 -5.53
N GLY A 105 -25.36 0.57 -6.77
CA GLY A 105 -25.92 1.64 -7.62
C GLY A 105 -25.59 3.06 -7.15
N THR A 106 -24.77 3.23 -6.12
CA THR A 106 -24.41 4.56 -5.57
C THR A 106 -23.33 5.28 -6.38
N LEU A 107 -22.66 4.57 -7.28
CA LEU A 107 -21.67 5.15 -8.19
C LEU A 107 -22.30 6.21 -9.10
N GLU A 108 -23.54 6.02 -9.52
CA GLU A 108 -24.28 7.00 -10.36
C GLU A 108 -24.47 8.32 -9.61
N GLY A 109 -24.90 8.28 -8.37
CA GLY A 109 -25.04 9.46 -7.52
C GLY A 109 -23.71 10.18 -7.30
N LEU A 110 -22.60 9.44 -7.19
CA LEU A 110 -21.27 10.02 -7.07
C LEU A 110 -20.81 10.70 -8.36
N LEU A 111 -21.09 10.10 -9.52
CA LEU A 111 -20.69 10.63 -10.84
C LEU A 111 -21.56 11.81 -11.31
N THR A 112 -22.80 11.96 -10.81
CA THR A 112 -23.68 13.11 -11.06
C THR A 112 -23.44 14.27 -10.10
N ALA A 113 -22.73 14.04 -8.99
CA ALA A 113 -22.30 15.10 -8.07
C ALA A 113 -21.36 16.11 -8.78
N PRO A 114 -21.28 17.37 -8.31
CA PRO A 114 -20.43 18.40 -8.89
C PRO A 114 -18.95 18.18 -8.56
N VAL A 115 -18.45 16.95 -8.74
CA VAL A 115 -17.07 16.53 -8.53
C VAL A 115 -16.47 15.95 -9.81
N THR A 116 -15.18 16.14 -10.00
CA THR A 116 -14.46 15.56 -11.14
C THR A 116 -14.05 14.12 -10.83
N THR A 117 -13.94 13.29 -11.86
CA THR A 117 -13.49 11.90 -11.74
C THR A 117 -12.10 11.82 -11.09
N THR A 118 -11.23 12.79 -11.40
CA THR A 118 -9.89 12.86 -10.78
C THR A 118 -9.98 13.05 -9.27
N GLN A 119 -10.89 13.89 -8.78
CA GLN A 119 -11.10 14.10 -7.33
C GLN A 119 -11.56 12.82 -6.64
N VAL A 120 -12.45 12.07 -7.29
CA VAL A 120 -12.96 10.80 -6.76
C VAL A 120 -11.83 9.77 -6.68
N VAL A 121 -11.08 9.58 -7.76
CA VAL A 121 -9.96 8.60 -7.80
C VAL A 121 -8.89 8.97 -6.80
N LEU A 122 -8.46 10.23 -6.74
CA LEU A 122 -7.43 10.69 -5.81
C LEU A 122 -7.90 10.63 -4.34
N GLY A 123 -9.16 10.96 -4.05
CA GLY A 123 -9.72 10.87 -2.70
C GLY A 123 -9.73 9.43 -2.19
N LYS A 124 -10.19 8.48 -3.02
CA LYS A 124 -10.19 7.04 -2.69
C LYS A 124 -8.77 6.49 -2.53
N TYR A 125 -7.87 6.84 -3.45
CA TYR A 125 -6.48 6.43 -3.39
C TYR A 125 -5.77 6.96 -2.14
N ALA A 126 -5.91 8.25 -1.83
CA ALA A 126 -5.29 8.85 -0.64
C ALA A 126 -5.81 8.21 0.66
N ALA A 127 -7.11 7.90 0.75
CA ALA A 127 -7.68 7.22 1.91
C ALA A 127 -7.13 5.79 2.07
N SER A 128 -7.06 5.03 0.97
CA SER A 128 -6.47 3.68 0.96
C SER A 128 -4.99 3.71 1.35
N LEU A 129 -4.23 4.69 0.84
CA LEU A 129 -2.80 4.86 1.13
C LEU A 129 -2.58 5.23 2.61
N THR A 130 -3.42 6.11 3.17
CA THR A 130 -3.36 6.46 4.60
C THR A 130 -3.68 5.25 5.47
N PHE A 131 -4.72 4.49 5.15
CA PHE A 131 -5.08 3.27 5.87
C PHE A 131 -3.95 2.23 5.79
N TYR A 132 -3.37 2.03 4.61
CA TYR A 132 -2.20 1.17 4.41
C TYR A 132 -1.01 1.61 5.28
N THR A 133 -0.68 2.91 5.30
CA THR A 133 0.41 3.43 6.12
C THR A 133 0.14 3.19 7.62
N LEU A 134 -1.12 3.31 8.06
CA LEU A 134 -1.52 3.03 9.43
C LEU A 134 -1.26 1.57 9.82
N LEU A 135 -1.41 0.61 8.90
CA LEU A 135 -1.13 -0.81 9.14
C LEU A 135 0.35 -1.09 9.45
N TRP A 136 1.27 -0.20 9.05
CA TRP A 136 2.70 -0.34 9.31
C TRP A 136 3.16 0.35 10.60
N LEU A 137 2.32 1.16 11.26
CA LEU A 137 2.69 1.83 12.50
C LEU A 137 3.11 0.86 13.62
N PRO A 138 2.48 -0.31 13.82
CA PRO A 138 2.91 -1.25 14.87
C PRO A 138 4.36 -1.72 14.69
N MET A 139 4.86 -1.78 13.47
CA MET A 139 6.24 -2.17 13.19
C MET A 139 7.26 -1.18 13.80
N LEU A 140 6.89 0.10 13.97
CA LEU A 140 7.74 1.09 14.67
C LEU A 140 7.98 0.75 16.14
N LEU A 141 7.12 -0.07 16.74
CA LEU A 141 7.26 -0.51 18.14
C LEU A 141 8.20 -1.71 18.31
N TYR A 142 8.62 -2.36 17.22
CA TYR A 142 9.42 -3.60 17.31
C TYR A 142 10.77 -3.43 18.00
N PRO A 143 11.53 -2.34 17.81
CA PRO A 143 12.75 -2.11 18.57
C PRO A 143 12.49 -2.15 20.08
N TRP A 144 11.48 -1.43 20.52
CA TRP A 144 11.10 -1.33 21.95
C TRP A 144 10.58 -2.66 22.51
N LEU A 145 9.82 -3.41 21.68
CA LEU A 145 9.32 -4.73 22.08
C LEU A 145 10.45 -5.76 22.20
N SER A 146 11.48 -5.69 21.35
CA SER A 146 12.64 -6.57 21.44
C SER A 146 13.48 -6.26 22.66
N ASP A 147 13.71 -4.99 22.99
CA ASP A 147 14.43 -4.59 24.21
C ASP A 147 13.65 -5.01 25.47
N LEU A 148 12.34 -4.83 25.47
CA LEU A 148 11.49 -5.30 26.55
C LEU A 148 11.53 -6.83 26.70
N ALA A 149 11.51 -7.56 25.57
CA ALA A 149 11.64 -9.03 25.57
C ALA A 149 13.00 -9.50 26.11
N ASN A 150 14.09 -8.79 25.79
CA ASN A 150 15.42 -9.05 26.34
C ASN A 150 15.45 -8.85 27.86
N LEU A 151 14.90 -7.74 28.37
CA LEU A 151 14.77 -7.49 29.82
C LEU A 151 13.97 -8.60 30.52
N TRP A 152 12.86 -9.06 29.93
CA TRP A 152 12.06 -10.16 30.51
C TRP A 152 12.80 -11.50 30.53
N THR A 153 13.59 -11.79 29.49
CA THR A 153 14.36 -13.03 29.40
C THR A 153 15.55 -13.01 30.35
N GLU A 154 16.24 -11.90 30.48
CA GLU A 154 17.35 -11.70 31.44
C GLU A 154 16.89 -11.85 32.89
N VAL A 155 15.75 -11.25 33.24
CA VAL A 155 15.16 -11.36 34.57
C VAL A 155 14.67 -12.77 34.91
N ARG A 156 14.22 -13.55 33.91
CA ARG A 156 13.56 -14.84 34.13
C ARG A 156 14.51 -16.06 33.99
N PHE A 157 15.55 -15.96 33.18
CA PHE A 157 16.37 -17.11 32.78
C PHE A 157 17.89 -16.92 32.99
N GLY A 158 18.33 -15.76 33.53
CA GLY A 158 19.76 -15.46 33.68
C GLY A 158 20.49 -15.31 32.35
N ASP A 159 21.85 -15.29 32.35
CA ASP A 159 22.74 -14.95 31.24
C ASP A 159 22.46 -15.60 29.89
N ILE A 160 21.31 -15.29 29.30
CA ILE A 160 21.08 -15.51 27.87
C ILE A 160 21.76 -14.33 27.15
N PRO A 161 22.62 -14.58 26.13
CA PRO A 161 23.27 -13.50 25.42
C PRO A 161 22.22 -12.48 24.95
N SER A 162 22.28 -11.25 25.47
CA SER A 162 21.41 -10.17 25.05
C SER A 162 21.56 -10.01 23.55
N MET A 163 20.45 -10.14 22.82
CA MET A 163 20.41 -9.94 21.38
C MET A 163 20.60 -8.45 21.13
N SER A 164 21.86 -8.02 20.93
CA SER A 164 22.16 -6.64 20.54
C SER A 164 21.66 -6.43 19.11
N LEU A 165 20.42 -5.96 19.01
CA LEU A 165 19.87 -5.53 17.72
C LEU A 165 20.51 -4.19 17.37
N GLU A 166 21.45 -4.17 16.45
CA GLU A 166 21.95 -2.93 15.91
C GLU A 166 20.84 -2.23 15.11
N TYR A 167 20.27 -1.18 15.68
CA TYR A 167 19.27 -0.34 15.03
C TYR A 167 19.96 0.71 14.18
N ARG A 168 20.13 0.43 12.89
CA ARG A 168 20.60 1.44 11.95
C ARG A 168 19.41 2.22 11.42
N LEU A 169 19.39 3.52 11.65
CA LEU A 169 18.32 4.40 11.19
C LEU A 169 18.10 4.32 9.65
N ALA A 170 19.19 4.08 8.90
CA ALA A 170 19.13 3.94 7.45
C ALA A 170 18.30 2.72 7.01
N ASP A 171 18.42 1.58 7.71
CA ASP A 171 17.68 0.35 7.42
C ASP A 171 16.17 0.57 7.64
N TRP A 172 15.82 1.28 8.72
CA TRP A 172 14.43 1.63 9.02
C TRP A 172 13.83 2.58 8.01
N LEU A 173 14.51 3.69 7.73
CA LEU A 173 14.05 4.67 6.76
C LEU A 173 13.96 4.07 5.36
N GLY A 174 14.95 3.28 4.95
CA GLY A 174 14.95 2.56 3.68
C GLY A 174 13.76 1.62 3.58
N THR A 175 13.54 0.78 4.59
CA THR A 175 12.43 -0.17 4.64
C THR A 175 11.07 0.53 4.53
N TYR A 176 10.82 1.56 5.34
CA TYR A 176 9.54 2.28 5.26
C TYR A 176 9.34 2.96 3.92
N LEU A 177 10.41 3.53 3.35
CA LEU A 177 10.37 4.18 2.04
C LEU A 177 9.98 3.19 0.94
N ILE A 178 10.64 2.03 0.87
CA ILE A 178 10.34 1.05 -0.18
C ILE A 178 8.96 0.42 0.01
N LEU A 179 8.55 0.09 1.24
CA LEU A 179 7.21 -0.42 1.52
C LEU A 179 6.14 0.59 1.10
N PHE A 180 6.36 1.88 1.37
CA PHE A 180 5.45 2.94 0.93
C PHE A 180 5.38 3.04 -0.59
N LEU A 181 6.50 2.97 -1.29
CA LEU A 181 6.58 3.07 -2.75
C LEU A 181 5.92 1.87 -3.44
N VAL A 182 6.29 0.65 -3.05
CA VAL A 182 5.69 -0.59 -3.58
C VAL A 182 4.20 -0.63 -3.26
N GLY A 183 3.84 -0.34 -2.01
CA GLY A 183 2.46 -0.31 -1.55
C GLY A 183 1.61 0.73 -2.28
N SER A 184 2.16 1.90 -2.58
CA SER A 184 1.46 2.94 -3.32
C SER A 184 1.01 2.47 -4.71
N TRP A 185 1.89 1.75 -5.43
CA TRP A 185 1.55 1.18 -6.72
C TRP A 185 0.58 0.00 -6.61
N PHE A 186 0.78 -0.91 -5.65
CA PHE A 186 -0.11 -2.05 -5.45
C PHE A 186 -1.53 -1.61 -5.09
N LEU A 187 -1.69 -0.55 -4.29
CA LEU A 187 -2.99 0.06 -4.03
C LEU A 187 -3.61 0.67 -5.29
N ALA A 188 -2.83 1.42 -6.08
CA ALA A 188 -3.32 2.00 -7.32
C ALA A 188 -3.82 0.91 -8.27
N LEU A 189 -3.09 -0.21 -8.38
CA LEU A 189 -3.46 -1.36 -9.19
C LEU A 189 -4.73 -2.05 -8.68
N GLY A 190 -4.87 -2.22 -7.37
CA GLY A 190 -6.08 -2.78 -6.78
C GLY A 190 -7.32 -1.89 -7.00
N ILE A 191 -7.15 -0.56 -6.93
CA ILE A 191 -8.22 0.40 -7.25
C ILE A 191 -8.59 0.31 -8.74
N LEU A 192 -7.62 0.15 -9.64
CA LEU A 192 -7.85 -0.08 -11.06
C LEU A 192 -8.69 -1.34 -11.28
N CYS A 193 -8.30 -2.47 -10.67
CA CYS A 193 -9.03 -3.73 -10.75
C CYS A 193 -10.47 -3.57 -10.21
N SER A 194 -10.64 -2.86 -9.08
CA SER A 194 -11.96 -2.56 -8.53
C SER A 194 -12.81 -1.69 -9.47
N ALA A 195 -12.18 -0.76 -10.19
CA ALA A 195 -12.88 0.07 -11.18
C ALA A 195 -13.28 -0.70 -12.46
N LEU A 196 -12.66 -1.82 -12.77
CA LEU A 196 -12.97 -2.64 -13.95
C LEU A 196 -14.13 -3.62 -13.71
N THR A 197 -14.46 -3.95 -12.46
CA THR A 197 -15.43 -4.99 -12.11
C THR A 197 -16.61 -4.44 -11.33
N ARG A 198 -17.73 -5.20 -11.33
CA ARG A 198 -18.93 -4.91 -10.52
C ARG A 198 -19.00 -5.78 -9.26
N SER A 199 -18.11 -6.73 -9.13
CA SER A 199 -18.07 -7.69 -8.03
C SER A 199 -16.81 -7.48 -7.20
N GLN A 200 -16.97 -7.26 -5.89
CA GLN A 200 -15.87 -7.13 -4.95
C GLN A 200 -14.96 -8.36 -4.95
N ILE A 201 -15.57 -9.57 -5.03
CA ILE A 201 -14.84 -10.83 -5.03
C ILE A 201 -13.97 -10.94 -6.29
N ILE A 202 -14.53 -10.62 -7.46
CA ILE A 202 -13.77 -10.65 -8.71
C ILE A 202 -12.65 -9.61 -8.68
N ALA A 203 -12.92 -8.40 -8.18
CA ALA A 203 -11.88 -7.37 -8.00
C ALA A 203 -10.73 -7.88 -7.12
N GLY A 204 -11.05 -8.51 -5.99
CA GLY A 204 -10.07 -9.10 -5.09
C GLY A 204 -9.25 -10.21 -5.76
N ILE A 205 -9.90 -11.16 -6.43
CA ILE A 205 -9.21 -12.28 -7.12
C ILE A 205 -8.28 -11.76 -8.21
N VAL A 206 -8.75 -10.83 -9.06
CA VAL A 206 -7.93 -10.27 -10.15
C VAL A 206 -6.74 -9.50 -9.59
N THR A 207 -6.94 -8.68 -8.55
CA THR A 207 -5.84 -7.96 -7.89
C THR A 207 -4.83 -8.94 -7.31
N THR A 208 -5.27 -9.94 -6.56
CA THR A 208 -4.40 -10.97 -5.97
C THR A 208 -3.62 -11.71 -7.06
N GLY A 209 -4.30 -12.16 -8.12
CA GLY A 209 -3.66 -12.85 -9.23
C GLY A 209 -2.57 -12.00 -9.90
N PHE A 210 -2.84 -10.71 -10.10
CA PHE A 210 -1.86 -9.80 -10.68
C PHE A 210 -0.64 -9.59 -9.77
N LEU A 211 -0.87 -9.39 -8.48
CA LEU A 211 0.23 -9.19 -7.50
C LEU A 211 1.08 -10.44 -7.34
N ILE A 212 0.47 -11.62 -7.28
CA ILE A 212 1.18 -12.90 -7.23
C ILE A 212 2.00 -13.11 -8.50
N THR A 213 1.42 -12.86 -9.67
CA THR A 213 2.14 -12.96 -10.95
C THR A 213 3.33 -12.01 -10.99
N TYR A 214 3.16 -10.77 -10.54
CA TYR A 214 4.24 -9.79 -10.47
C TYR A 214 5.36 -10.23 -9.51
N TYR A 215 5.01 -10.76 -8.34
CA TYR A 215 5.97 -11.29 -7.37
C TYR A 215 6.80 -12.44 -7.95
N PHE A 216 6.14 -13.43 -8.58
CA PHE A 216 6.84 -14.55 -9.20
C PHE A 216 7.64 -14.14 -10.43
N LEU A 217 7.18 -13.16 -11.19
CA LEU A 217 7.93 -12.62 -12.33
C LEU A 217 9.29 -12.08 -11.89
N GLY A 218 9.36 -11.37 -10.76
CA GLY A 218 10.61 -10.90 -10.18
C GLY A 218 11.56 -12.00 -9.71
N ARG A 219 11.04 -13.22 -9.44
CA ARG A 219 11.83 -14.38 -8.99
C ARG A 219 12.24 -15.36 -10.10
N VAL A 220 11.88 -15.07 -11.34
CA VAL A 220 12.24 -15.92 -12.49
C VAL A 220 13.73 -16.22 -12.59
N PRO A 221 14.67 -15.25 -12.41
CA PRO A 221 16.10 -15.54 -12.46
C PRO A 221 16.57 -16.51 -11.36
N ALA A 222 15.99 -16.39 -10.17
CA ALA A 222 16.32 -17.29 -9.06
C ALA A 222 15.87 -18.74 -9.31
N LEU A 223 14.84 -18.96 -10.14
CA LEU A 223 14.29 -20.27 -10.45
C LEU A 223 14.96 -20.93 -11.68
N TRP A 224 15.32 -20.15 -12.69
CA TRP A 224 15.81 -20.65 -13.98
C TRP A 224 17.30 -20.35 -14.24
N GLY A 225 17.97 -19.65 -13.34
CA GLY A 225 19.35 -19.24 -13.52
C GLY A 225 19.51 -18.01 -14.41
N GLU A 226 20.77 -17.67 -14.74
CA GLU A 226 21.06 -16.51 -15.54
C GLU A 226 20.76 -16.76 -17.05
N PHE A 227 20.01 -15.84 -17.65
CA PHE A 227 19.69 -15.79 -19.07
C PHE A 227 19.78 -14.34 -19.58
N PRO A 228 19.85 -14.07 -20.90
CA PRO A 228 20.09 -12.72 -21.43
C PRO A 228 19.16 -11.62 -20.94
N ALA A 229 17.92 -11.95 -20.58
CA ALA A 229 16.94 -11.01 -20.05
C ALA A 229 16.90 -10.95 -18.51
N ALA A 230 17.69 -11.74 -17.78
CA ALA A 230 17.71 -11.76 -16.31
C ALA A 230 17.86 -10.37 -15.66
N PRO A 231 18.71 -9.44 -16.16
CA PRO A 231 18.84 -8.10 -15.60
C PRO A 231 17.53 -7.29 -15.57
N MET A 232 16.65 -7.52 -16.54
CA MET A 232 15.34 -6.88 -16.60
C MET A 232 14.42 -7.39 -15.47
N PHE A 233 14.45 -8.68 -15.20
CA PHE A 233 13.65 -9.30 -14.13
C PHE A 233 14.15 -8.88 -12.75
N HIS A 234 15.46 -8.80 -12.55
CA HIS A 234 16.06 -8.25 -11.33
C HIS A 234 15.63 -6.80 -11.10
N TYR A 235 15.62 -5.97 -12.15
CA TYR A 235 15.18 -4.58 -12.07
C TYR A 235 13.71 -4.44 -11.65
N ILE A 236 12.84 -5.35 -12.06
CA ILE A 236 11.39 -5.33 -11.77
C ILE A 236 11.10 -6.02 -10.41
N SER A 237 12.03 -6.80 -9.89
CA SER A 237 11.84 -7.61 -8.68
C SER A 237 11.59 -6.76 -7.43
N CYS A 238 10.33 -6.75 -6.95
CA CYS A 238 10.01 -6.08 -5.69
C CYS A 238 10.70 -6.73 -4.49
N HIS A 239 10.98 -8.03 -4.57
CA HIS A 239 11.69 -8.77 -3.52
C HIS A 239 13.11 -8.24 -3.35
N GLU A 240 13.89 -8.16 -4.43
CA GLU A 240 15.29 -7.71 -4.39
C GLU A 240 15.40 -6.23 -3.97
N GLN A 241 14.43 -5.42 -4.40
CA GLN A 241 14.40 -4.00 -4.02
C GLN A 241 14.08 -3.83 -2.54
N ILE A 242 13.11 -4.58 -1.99
CA ILE A 242 12.80 -4.55 -0.56
C ILE A 242 14.01 -5.09 0.24
N ASP A 243 14.66 -6.15 -0.23
CA ASP A 243 15.87 -6.70 0.39
C ASP A 243 17.00 -5.65 0.43
N SER A 244 17.30 -5.00 -0.67
CA SER A 244 18.34 -3.95 -0.74
C SER A 244 18.06 -2.79 0.21
N PHE A 245 16.82 -2.30 0.26
CA PHE A 245 16.44 -1.19 1.13
C PHE A 245 16.42 -1.59 2.61
N SER A 246 16.08 -2.83 2.94
CA SER A 246 16.12 -3.33 4.32
C SER A 246 17.54 -3.43 4.89
N ARG A 247 18.55 -3.46 4.02
CA ARG A 247 19.99 -3.38 4.36
C ARG A 247 20.51 -1.93 4.34
N GLY A 248 19.63 -0.93 4.19
CA GLY A 248 20.01 0.47 4.13
C GLY A 248 20.63 0.94 2.80
N LEU A 249 20.58 0.12 1.76
CA LEU A 249 21.05 0.47 0.41
C LEU A 249 19.91 1.18 -0.35
N ILE A 250 19.85 2.51 -0.24
CA ILE A 250 18.80 3.32 -0.85
C ILE A 250 19.19 3.67 -2.28
N ASP A 251 18.49 3.11 -3.27
CA ASP A 251 18.59 3.46 -4.70
C ASP A 251 17.38 4.30 -5.13
N THR A 252 17.59 5.27 -6.01
CA THR A 252 16.53 6.12 -6.57
C THR A 252 15.76 5.45 -7.69
N ARG A 253 16.31 4.41 -8.33
CA ARG A 253 15.69 3.71 -9.46
C ARG A 253 14.32 3.09 -9.11
N PRO A 254 14.16 2.33 -8.01
CA PRO A 254 12.86 1.83 -7.59
C PRO A 254 11.86 2.95 -7.29
N ALA A 255 12.31 4.08 -6.73
CA ALA A 255 11.43 5.21 -6.45
C ALA A 255 10.81 5.77 -7.74
N VAL A 256 11.62 6.01 -8.78
CA VAL A 256 11.13 6.47 -10.08
C VAL A 256 10.19 5.43 -10.71
N LEU A 257 10.53 4.14 -10.64
CA LEU A 257 9.72 3.05 -11.17
C LEU A 257 8.33 3.04 -10.52
N TYR A 258 8.24 2.94 -9.20
CA TYR A 258 6.95 2.83 -8.52
C TYR A 258 6.11 4.10 -8.59
N LEU A 259 6.72 5.28 -8.55
CA LEU A 259 5.99 6.53 -8.73
C LEU A 259 5.41 6.65 -10.14
N SER A 260 6.18 6.32 -11.18
CA SER A 260 5.71 6.35 -12.56
C SER A 260 4.59 5.33 -12.80
N LEU A 261 4.73 4.12 -12.29
CA LEU A 261 3.70 3.08 -12.36
C LEU A 261 2.43 3.48 -11.59
N THR A 262 2.56 4.10 -10.43
CA THR A 262 1.42 4.61 -9.65
C THR A 262 0.65 5.68 -10.44
N VAL A 263 1.35 6.68 -10.97
CA VAL A 263 0.74 7.76 -11.77
C VAL A 263 0.05 7.19 -13.01
N LEU A 264 0.72 6.29 -13.74
CA LEU A 264 0.16 5.63 -14.91
C LEU A 264 -1.12 4.86 -14.56
N THR A 265 -1.08 4.05 -13.51
CA THR A 265 -2.22 3.22 -13.07
C THR A 265 -3.41 4.09 -12.62
N LEU A 266 -3.16 5.17 -11.88
CA LEU A 266 -4.21 6.12 -11.49
C LEU A 266 -4.79 6.87 -12.69
N ALA A 267 -3.97 7.25 -13.68
CA ALA A 267 -4.45 7.86 -14.91
C ALA A 267 -5.32 6.89 -15.73
N LEU A 268 -4.96 5.62 -15.80
CA LEU A 268 -5.78 4.57 -16.41
C LEU A 268 -7.11 4.40 -15.67
N THR A 269 -7.07 4.37 -14.34
CA THR A 269 -8.28 4.29 -13.49
C THR A 269 -9.22 5.46 -13.79
N GLN A 270 -8.68 6.68 -13.84
CA GLN A 270 -9.45 7.86 -14.19
C GLN A 270 -10.12 7.71 -15.56
N ARG A 271 -9.39 7.27 -16.59
CA ARG A 271 -9.94 7.07 -17.94
C ARG A 271 -11.08 6.05 -17.97
N ILE A 272 -10.95 4.96 -17.21
CA ILE A 272 -11.99 3.93 -17.11
C ILE A 272 -13.26 4.49 -16.46
N VAL A 273 -13.11 5.22 -15.35
CA VAL A 273 -14.24 5.82 -14.64
C VAL A 273 -14.89 6.92 -15.49
N ASP A 274 -14.10 7.75 -16.20
CA ASP A 274 -14.61 8.74 -17.16
C ASP A 274 -15.40 8.06 -18.28
N TYR A 275 -14.88 6.99 -18.89
CA TYR A 275 -15.59 6.25 -19.94
C TYR A 275 -16.95 5.71 -19.46
N ARG A 276 -17.01 5.22 -18.21
CA ARG A 276 -18.26 4.78 -17.59
C ARG A 276 -19.26 5.94 -17.41
N ARG A 277 -18.75 7.13 -17.07
CA ARG A 277 -19.58 8.35 -16.94
C ARG A 277 -20.22 8.77 -18.27
N TRP A 278 -19.52 8.60 -19.40
CA TRP A 278 -20.00 9.03 -20.73
C TRP A 278 -20.93 8.00 -21.40
N ARG A 279 -20.83 6.74 -21.01
CA ARG A 279 -21.61 5.65 -21.65
C ARG A 279 -23.02 5.50 -21.09
N ARG A 280 -23.32 6.20 -20.03
CA ARG A 280 -24.62 6.23 -19.36
C ARG A 280 -25.29 7.57 -19.54
#